data_9754fd98d1ce5b1d43445d3498d3ccfa
#
_entry.id   9754fd98d1ce5b1d43445d3498d3ccfa
#
_cell.length_a   1.000
_cell.length_b   1.000
_cell.length_c   1.000
_cell.angle_alpha   90.00
_cell.angle_beta   90.00
_cell.angle_gamma   90.00
#
_symmetry.space_group_name_H-M   'P 1'
#
loop_
_entity.id
_entity.type
_entity.pdbx_description
1 polymer ?
#
loop_
_entity_poly.entity_id
_entity_poly.type
_entity_poly.pdbx_seq_one_letter_code
_entity_poly.pdbx_strand_id
1 'polypeptide(L)'
;MYQLRFIEPQLASPVNQPPEGKHWIHEIKHDGYRSQVVIEQRKVRVFTRNGHDWTDRYPSIARAAANLPCQLAIIDGEAIVQNGDGASDFEGLQSAMRWQPNNIILYAFDLLHLDGEDLRKETLLDRRACLKTLISENAESRIQFSEGFVGNGAALFKACAELGLEGIVSKHALAPYRSGRSKTWLKTKRFTESTFVVVGTDRDRKTGALRALLAHKDSAGLSYAGAAIIALAGQEREEFLAEVERLTASWNAFKSSRLSEVRWCPPKLAVRVKHLTGSKTLRHATVKGLAEQS
;
A
#
# COMPACT_ATOMS: atom_id res chain seq x y z
N MET A 1 6.76 -35.34 8.14
CA MET A 1 6.37 -34.56 6.95
C MET A 1 6.45 -33.06 7.32
N TYR A 2 7.40 -32.31 6.78
CA TYR A 2 7.52 -30.89 7.07
C TYR A 2 6.34 -30.16 6.41
N GLN A 3 5.51 -29.54 7.23
CA GLN A 3 4.44 -28.67 6.71
C GLN A 3 4.94 -27.23 6.73
N LEU A 4 5.07 -26.61 5.56
CA LEU A 4 5.38 -25.18 5.45
C LEU A 4 4.24 -24.35 6.07
N ARG A 5 4.60 -23.28 6.76
CA ARG A 5 3.64 -22.39 7.42
C ARG A 5 3.85 -20.95 7.00
N PHE A 6 2.81 -20.17 7.13
CA PHE A 6 2.91 -18.72 7.03
C PHE A 6 4.01 -18.18 7.92
N ILE A 7 4.84 -17.29 7.37
CA ILE A 7 5.90 -16.58 8.08
C ILE A 7 5.48 -15.12 8.23
N GLU A 8 5.52 -14.58 9.45
CA GLU A 8 5.24 -13.17 9.66
C GLU A 8 6.12 -12.30 8.75
N PRO A 9 5.54 -11.37 7.95
CA PRO A 9 6.31 -10.59 6.99
C PRO A 9 7.30 -9.61 7.62
N GLN A 10 8.44 -9.43 6.96
CA GLN A 10 9.32 -8.30 7.21
C GLN A 10 8.67 -7.01 6.72
N LEU A 11 8.66 -5.97 7.58
CA LEU A 11 7.99 -4.71 7.33
C LEU A 11 9.00 -3.57 7.16
N ALA A 12 8.81 -2.78 6.09
CA ALA A 12 9.65 -1.62 5.82
C ALA A 12 9.34 -0.45 6.77
N SER A 13 10.40 0.19 7.30
CA SER A 13 10.33 1.42 8.07
C SER A 13 10.17 2.64 7.16
N PRO A 14 9.34 3.63 7.52
CA PRO A 14 9.19 4.84 6.72
C PRO A 14 10.42 5.74 6.87
N VAL A 15 10.84 6.33 5.74
CA VAL A 15 11.88 7.36 5.67
C VAL A 15 11.45 8.47 4.71
N ASN A 16 12.00 9.68 4.90
CA ASN A 16 11.66 10.83 4.07
C ASN A 16 12.37 10.78 2.70
N GLN A 17 13.57 10.20 2.66
CA GLN A 17 14.37 10.06 1.45
C GLN A 17 14.93 8.65 1.35
N PRO A 18 15.15 8.14 0.11
CA PRO A 18 15.80 6.85 -0.08
C PRO A 18 17.22 6.85 0.50
N PRO A 19 17.69 5.74 1.06
CA PRO A 19 19.06 5.62 1.51
C PRO A 19 20.02 5.63 0.31
N GLU A 20 21.23 6.11 0.55
CA GLU A 20 22.31 6.12 -0.42
C GLU A 20 23.25 4.91 -0.24
N GLY A 21 23.99 4.58 -1.30
CA GLY A 21 25.05 3.59 -1.27
C GLY A 21 24.74 2.29 -2.02
N LYS A 22 25.81 1.60 -2.42
CA LYS A 22 25.79 0.41 -3.29
C LYS A 22 25.18 -0.86 -2.66
N HIS A 23 24.88 -0.83 -1.38
CA HIS A 23 24.28 -1.95 -0.66
C HIS A 23 22.75 -1.89 -0.59
N TRP A 24 22.13 -0.94 -1.28
CA TRP A 24 20.69 -0.82 -1.35
C TRP A 24 20.15 -1.21 -2.71
N ILE A 25 19.14 -2.08 -2.70
CA ILE A 25 18.32 -2.41 -3.86
C ILE A 25 17.02 -1.61 -3.72
N HIS A 26 16.70 -0.85 -4.73
CA HIS A 26 15.49 -0.01 -4.77
C HIS A 26 14.47 -0.63 -5.71
N GLU A 27 13.26 -0.88 -5.23
CA GLU A 27 12.15 -1.45 -5.97
C GLU A 27 10.99 -0.48 -6.02
N ILE A 28 10.18 -0.53 -7.08
CA ILE A 28 8.90 0.18 -7.12
C ILE A 28 8.03 -0.32 -5.98
N LYS A 29 7.44 0.61 -5.23
CA LYS A 29 6.46 0.26 -4.23
C LYS A 29 5.10 0.04 -4.88
N HIS A 30 4.80 -1.22 -5.16
CA HIS A 30 3.48 -1.61 -5.63
C HIS A 30 2.41 -1.34 -4.57
N ASP A 31 1.25 -0.86 -5.01
CA ASP A 31 0.10 -0.59 -4.14
C ASP A 31 -0.95 -1.69 -4.30
N GLY A 32 -0.96 -2.61 -3.36
CA GLY A 32 -1.82 -3.78 -3.39
C GLY A 32 -2.05 -4.43 -2.03
N TYR A 33 -2.20 -5.74 -2.03
CA TYR A 33 -2.24 -6.55 -0.81
C TYR A 33 -1.01 -7.44 -0.70
N ARG A 34 -0.20 -7.22 0.35
CA ARG A 34 0.91 -8.10 0.68
C ARG A 34 0.41 -9.52 0.80
N SER A 35 1.01 -10.41 0.02
CA SER A 35 0.61 -11.79 -0.08
C SER A 35 1.82 -12.72 -0.03
N GLN A 36 1.68 -13.80 0.75
CA GLN A 36 2.68 -14.83 0.84
C GLN A 36 2.12 -16.12 0.24
N VAL A 37 2.80 -16.64 -0.78
CA VAL A 37 2.44 -17.88 -1.47
C VAL A 37 3.23 -19.01 -0.88
N VAL A 38 2.53 -20.02 -0.38
CA VAL A 38 3.11 -21.27 0.18
C VAL A 38 2.77 -22.42 -0.75
N ILE A 39 3.78 -23.08 -1.28
CA ILE A 39 3.69 -24.21 -2.21
C ILE A 39 4.15 -25.49 -1.48
N GLU A 40 3.32 -26.53 -1.50
CA GLU A 40 3.64 -27.85 -0.97
C GLU A 40 3.15 -28.94 -1.95
N GLN A 41 4.04 -29.53 -2.72
CA GLN A 41 3.71 -30.62 -3.66
C GLN A 41 2.52 -30.26 -4.57
N ARG A 42 2.54 -29.07 -5.22
CA ARG A 42 1.48 -28.48 -6.03
C ARG A 42 0.23 -28.00 -5.27
N LYS A 43 0.13 -28.24 -3.96
CA LYS A 43 -0.88 -27.56 -3.14
C LYS A 43 -0.42 -26.16 -2.84
N VAL A 44 -1.23 -25.19 -3.18
CA VAL A 44 -0.89 -23.78 -3.00
C VAL A 44 -1.85 -23.15 -1.98
N ARG A 45 -1.28 -22.38 -1.06
CA ARG A 45 -2.03 -21.47 -0.19
C ARG A 45 -1.50 -20.05 -0.36
N VAL A 46 -2.40 -19.08 -0.39
CA VAL A 46 -2.04 -17.67 -0.49
C VAL A 46 -2.52 -16.95 0.76
N PHE A 47 -1.58 -16.47 1.56
CA PHE A 47 -1.87 -15.80 2.81
C PHE A 47 -1.74 -14.29 2.68
N THR A 48 -2.64 -13.55 3.32
CA THR A 48 -2.50 -12.10 3.49
C THR A 48 -1.37 -11.77 4.46
N ARG A 49 -1.00 -10.50 4.54
CA ARG A 49 -0.03 -9.97 5.51
C ARG A 49 -0.27 -10.42 6.96
N ASN A 50 -1.52 -10.64 7.33
CA ASN A 50 -1.92 -11.01 8.69
C ASN A 50 -2.17 -12.53 8.85
N GLY A 51 -1.79 -13.35 7.86
CA GLY A 51 -1.90 -14.81 7.90
C GLY A 51 -3.31 -15.36 7.59
N HIS A 52 -4.23 -14.54 7.09
CA HIS A 52 -5.53 -15.04 6.63
C HIS A 52 -5.35 -15.75 5.28
N ASP A 53 -5.89 -16.96 5.15
CA ASP A 53 -5.92 -17.69 3.90
C ASP A 53 -6.92 -17.05 2.92
N TRP A 54 -6.39 -16.54 1.81
CA TRP A 54 -7.14 -15.93 0.70
C TRP A 54 -6.94 -16.67 -0.61
N THR A 55 -6.60 -17.94 -0.58
CA THR A 55 -6.35 -18.76 -1.77
C THR A 55 -7.47 -18.67 -2.79
N ASP A 56 -8.72 -18.79 -2.33
CA ASP A 56 -9.90 -18.71 -3.21
C ASP A 56 -10.12 -17.32 -3.82
N ARG A 57 -9.54 -16.27 -3.23
CA ARG A 57 -9.61 -14.91 -3.77
C ARG A 57 -8.55 -14.62 -4.82
N TYR A 58 -7.51 -15.46 -4.91
CA TYR A 58 -6.39 -15.32 -5.83
C TYR A 58 -6.18 -16.56 -6.71
N PRO A 59 -7.22 -17.05 -7.42
CA PRO A 59 -7.16 -18.30 -8.17
C PRO A 59 -6.12 -18.27 -9.29
N SER A 60 -5.86 -17.10 -9.90
CA SER A 60 -4.83 -16.92 -10.94
C SER A 60 -3.41 -17.11 -10.37
N ILE A 61 -3.14 -16.53 -9.20
CA ILE A 61 -1.86 -16.66 -8.52
C ILE A 61 -1.66 -18.11 -8.07
N ALA A 62 -2.68 -18.72 -7.46
CA ALA A 62 -2.60 -20.10 -6.99
C ALA A 62 -2.31 -21.10 -8.14
N ARG A 63 -2.99 -20.94 -9.30
CA ARG A 63 -2.71 -21.76 -10.50
C ARG A 63 -1.30 -21.54 -11.03
N ALA A 64 -0.85 -20.28 -11.12
CA ALA A 64 0.50 -19.97 -11.58
C ALA A 64 1.56 -20.56 -10.65
N ALA A 65 1.37 -20.45 -9.34
CA ALA A 65 2.26 -21.00 -8.34
C ALA A 65 2.35 -22.54 -8.39
N ALA A 66 1.24 -23.23 -8.65
CA ALA A 66 1.22 -24.69 -8.78
C ALA A 66 2.05 -25.21 -9.97
N ASN A 67 2.36 -24.35 -10.93
CA ASN A 67 3.14 -24.67 -12.13
C ASN A 67 4.62 -24.24 -12.02
N LEU A 68 5.04 -23.65 -10.90
CA LEU A 68 6.45 -23.31 -10.69
C LEU A 68 7.28 -24.61 -10.54
N PRO A 69 8.54 -24.59 -11.03
CA PRO A 69 9.42 -25.77 -11.01
C PRO A 69 10.04 -26.00 -9.62
N CYS A 70 9.21 -26.23 -8.61
CA CYS A 70 9.60 -26.53 -7.25
C CYS A 70 8.59 -27.46 -6.57
N GLN A 71 9.03 -28.16 -5.53
CA GLN A 71 8.17 -28.98 -4.68
C GLN A 71 7.69 -28.21 -3.44
N LEU A 72 8.55 -27.39 -2.88
CA LEU A 72 8.33 -26.63 -1.65
C LEU A 72 8.81 -25.19 -1.85
N ALA A 73 7.95 -24.20 -1.68
CA ALA A 73 8.39 -22.79 -1.70
C ALA A 73 7.54 -21.90 -0.79
N ILE A 74 8.17 -20.83 -0.29
CA ILE A 74 7.49 -19.69 0.32
C ILE A 74 7.95 -18.43 -0.39
N ILE A 75 7.06 -17.83 -1.15
CA ILE A 75 7.30 -16.60 -1.94
C ILE A 75 6.58 -15.44 -1.27
N ASP A 76 7.25 -14.31 -1.12
CA ASP A 76 6.70 -13.08 -0.56
C ASP A 76 6.55 -12.04 -1.66
N GLY A 77 5.37 -11.42 -1.77
CA GLY A 77 5.05 -10.52 -2.87
C GLY A 77 3.91 -9.55 -2.55
N GLU A 78 3.56 -8.75 -3.54
CA GLU A 78 2.40 -7.86 -3.50
C GLU A 78 1.42 -8.26 -4.59
N ALA A 79 0.18 -8.60 -4.21
CA ALA A 79 -0.90 -8.88 -5.15
C ALA A 79 -1.52 -7.58 -5.63
N ILE A 80 -1.54 -7.35 -6.94
CA ILE A 80 -2.04 -6.11 -7.56
C ILE A 80 -2.92 -6.41 -8.76
N VAL A 81 -3.62 -5.37 -9.22
CA VAL A 81 -4.12 -5.24 -10.59
C VAL A 81 -3.41 -4.05 -11.23
N GLN A 82 -3.09 -4.14 -12.51
CA GLN A 82 -2.52 -3.05 -13.28
C GLN A 82 -3.63 -2.27 -14.00
N ASN A 83 -3.47 -0.94 -14.04
CA ASN A 83 -4.26 -0.08 -14.93
C ASN A 83 -3.73 -0.16 -16.37
N GLY A 84 -4.33 0.63 -17.28
CA GLY A 84 -3.92 0.70 -18.68
C GLY A 84 -2.47 1.14 -18.93
N ASP A 85 -1.85 1.82 -17.96
CA ASP A 85 -0.46 2.30 -18.01
C ASP A 85 0.52 1.35 -17.31
N GLY A 86 0.05 0.18 -16.85
CA GLY A 86 0.86 -0.80 -16.13
C GLY A 86 1.14 -0.48 -14.66
N ALA A 87 0.59 0.61 -14.14
CA ALA A 87 0.72 0.98 -12.73
C ALA A 87 -0.27 0.19 -11.84
N SER A 88 0.06 0.04 -10.56
CA SER A 88 -0.82 -0.61 -9.59
C SER A 88 -2.12 0.19 -9.40
N ASP A 89 -3.27 -0.45 -9.54
CA ASP A 89 -4.60 0.10 -9.26
C ASP A 89 -5.23 -0.60 -8.06
N PHE A 90 -5.16 0.06 -6.90
CA PHE A 90 -5.69 -0.52 -5.67
C PHE A 90 -7.24 -0.59 -5.64
N GLU A 91 -7.93 0.37 -6.23
CA GLU A 91 -9.40 0.35 -6.33
C GLU A 91 -9.85 -0.74 -7.31
N GLY A 92 -9.15 -0.84 -8.44
CA GLY A 92 -9.31 -1.94 -9.40
C GLY A 92 -9.06 -3.31 -8.76
N LEU A 93 -8.06 -3.44 -7.88
CA LEU A 93 -7.80 -4.67 -7.14
C LEU A 93 -8.98 -5.07 -6.24
N GLN A 94 -9.57 -4.11 -5.50
CA GLN A 94 -10.72 -4.39 -4.66
C GLN A 94 -11.95 -4.85 -5.47
N SER A 95 -12.15 -4.27 -6.65
CA SER A 95 -13.18 -4.68 -7.59
C SER A 95 -12.87 -6.07 -8.18
N ALA A 96 -11.63 -6.27 -8.62
CA ALA A 96 -11.20 -7.52 -9.26
C ALA A 96 -11.33 -8.74 -8.34
N MET A 97 -11.08 -8.59 -7.04
CA MET A 97 -11.29 -9.68 -6.08
C MET A 97 -12.72 -10.22 -6.05
N ARG A 98 -13.71 -9.43 -6.50
CA ARG A 98 -15.11 -9.85 -6.56
C ARG A 98 -15.53 -10.33 -7.94
N TRP A 99 -15.06 -9.64 -8.97
CA TRP A 99 -15.63 -9.78 -10.30
C TRP A 99 -14.66 -10.34 -11.34
N GLN A 100 -13.36 -10.12 -11.15
CA GLN A 100 -12.32 -10.50 -12.12
C GLN A 100 -11.04 -11.02 -11.44
N PRO A 101 -11.11 -12.05 -10.58
CA PRO A 101 -9.96 -12.49 -9.78
C PRO A 101 -8.80 -13.03 -10.63
N ASN A 102 -9.05 -13.38 -11.88
CA ASN A 102 -8.02 -13.81 -12.83
C ASN A 102 -7.11 -12.66 -13.33
N ASN A 103 -7.49 -11.40 -13.12
CA ASN A 103 -6.66 -10.25 -13.48
C ASN A 103 -5.61 -9.89 -12.41
N ILE A 104 -5.67 -10.53 -11.26
CA ILE A 104 -4.76 -10.28 -10.15
C ILE A 104 -3.41 -10.95 -10.45
N ILE A 105 -2.33 -10.17 -10.26
CA ILE A 105 -0.93 -10.56 -10.48
C ILE A 105 -0.19 -10.44 -9.16
N LEU A 106 0.75 -11.34 -8.87
CA LEU A 106 1.69 -11.23 -7.77
C LEU A 106 3.02 -10.68 -8.28
N TYR A 107 3.45 -9.52 -7.78
CA TYR A 107 4.83 -9.08 -7.91
C TYR A 107 5.65 -9.65 -6.76
N ALA A 108 6.39 -10.73 -7.04
CA ALA A 108 7.22 -11.43 -6.08
C ALA A 108 8.56 -10.70 -5.91
N PHE A 109 8.96 -10.45 -4.68
CA PHE A 109 10.16 -9.69 -4.36
C PHE A 109 11.07 -10.35 -3.32
N ASP A 110 10.67 -11.49 -2.73
CA ASP A 110 11.50 -12.28 -1.84
C ASP A 110 11.11 -13.76 -1.85
N LEU A 111 12.08 -14.63 -1.55
CA LEU A 111 11.92 -16.07 -1.44
C LEU A 111 12.46 -16.52 -0.08
N LEU A 112 11.60 -17.15 0.72
CA LEU A 112 11.91 -17.47 2.11
C LEU A 112 12.25 -18.93 2.32
N HIS A 113 11.78 -19.81 1.42
CA HIS A 113 12.02 -21.23 1.44
C HIS A 113 11.99 -21.78 0.01
N LEU A 114 12.88 -22.74 -0.30
CA LEU A 114 12.90 -23.45 -1.57
C LEU A 114 13.38 -24.89 -1.33
N ASP A 115 12.58 -25.88 -1.72
CA ASP A 115 12.88 -27.32 -1.78
C ASP A 115 13.66 -27.90 -0.59
N GLY A 116 13.27 -27.50 0.61
CA GLY A 116 13.87 -27.97 1.87
C GLY A 116 14.84 -26.97 2.51
N GLU A 117 15.26 -25.94 1.78
CA GLU A 117 16.19 -24.92 2.25
C GLU A 117 15.44 -23.72 2.85
N ASP A 118 15.73 -23.36 4.10
CA ASP A 118 15.26 -22.12 4.73
C ASP A 118 16.21 -20.98 4.37
N LEU A 119 15.80 -20.16 3.40
CA LEU A 119 16.61 -19.09 2.85
C LEU A 119 16.63 -17.81 3.71
N ARG A 120 15.88 -17.73 4.79
CA ARG A 120 15.75 -16.48 5.58
C ARG A 120 17.07 -15.98 6.18
N LYS A 121 18.04 -16.86 6.36
CA LYS A 121 19.39 -16.50 6.85
C LYS A 121 20.30 -15.98 5.76
N GLU A 122 20.00 -16.31 4.50
CA GLU A 122 20.77 -15.90 3.34
C GLU A 122 20.62 -14.39 3.09
N THR A 123 21.54 -13.84 2.27
CA THR A 123 21.44 -12.43 1.88
C THR A 123 20.23 -12.19 0.99
N LEU A 124 19.70 -10.96 0.97
CA LEU A 124 18.61 -10.60 0.05
C LEU A 124 19.00 -10.83 -1.42
N LEU A 125 20.26 -10.57 -1.79
CA LEU A 125 20.76 -10.82 -3.14
C LEU A 125 20.59 -12.28 -3.53
N ASP A 126 21.02 -13.21 -2.67
CA ASP A 126 20.95 -14.64 -2.94
C ASP A 126 19.50 -15.11 -3.03
N ARG A 127 18.66 -14.70 -2.09
CA ARG A 127 17.24 -15.02 -2.12
C ARG A 127 16.54 -14.52 -3.38
N ARG A 128 16.87 -13.28 -3.82
CA ARG A 128 16.32 -12.71 -5.05
C ARG A 128 16.86 -13.39 -6.31
N ALA A 129 18.11 -13.84 -6.31
CA ALA A 129 18.67 -14.61 -7.42
C ALA A 129 17.92 -15.95 -7.58
N CYS A 130 17.72 -16.68 -6.50
CA CYS A 130 16.91 -17.90 -6.49
C CYS A 130 15.47 -17.64 -6.95
N LEU A 131 14.84 -16.56 -6.46
CA LEU A 131 13.49 -16.17 -6.87
C LEU A 131 13.42 -15.87 -8.36
N LYS A 132 14.38 -15.12 -8.89
CA LYS A 132 14.42 -14.75 -10.31
C LYS A 132 14.53 -16.01 -11.19
N THR A 133 15.39 -16.96 -10.81
CA THR A 133 15.52 -18.25 -11.50
C THR A 133 14.21 -19.03 -11.44
N LEU A 134 13.55 -19.11 -10.29
CA LEU A 134 12.30 -19.85 -10.10
C LEU A 134 11.16 -19.31 -10.97
N ILE A 135 11.10 -17.99 -11.17
CA ILE A 135 10.01 -17.32 -11.92
C ILE A 135 10.31 -17.19 -13.42
N SER A 136 11.59 -17.13 -13.83
CA SER A 136 12.04 -16.72 -15.18
C SER A 136 11.53 -17.61 -16.32
N GLU A 137 11.09 -18.82 -16.02
CA GLU A 137 10.64 -19.76 -17.05
C GLU A 137 9.22 -19.52 -17.60
N ASN A 138 8.49 -18.53 -17.07
CA ASN A 138 7.11 -18.28 -17.48
C ASN A 138 6.75 -16.79 -17.55
N ALA A 139 7.10 -16.15 -18.67
CA ALA A 139 6.88 -14.71 -18.89
C ALA A 139 5.39 -14.29 -18.92
N GLU A 140 4.47 -15.21 -19.19
CA GLU A 140 3.02 -14.96 -19.14
C GLU A 140 2.38 -15.26 -17.78
N SER A 141 3.22 -15.60 -16.80
CA SER A 141 2.78 -15.99 -15.45
C SER A 141 2.07 -14.86 -14.72
N ARG A 142 1.07 -15.21 -13.91
CA ARG A 142 0.47 -14.32 -12.90
C ARG A 142 1.37 -14.10 -11.68
N ILE A 143 2.59 -14.61 -11.71
CA ILE A 143 3.65 -14.31 -10.75
C ILE A 143 4.79 -13.70 -11.54
N GLN A 144 5.10 -12.44 -11.25
CA GLN A 144 6.16 -11.68 -11.90
C GLN A 144 7.22 -11.29 -10.88
N PHE A 145 8.48 -11.24 -11.31
CA PHE A 145 9.57 -10.78 -10.48
C PHE A 145 9.52 -9.25 -10.33
N SER A 146 9.57 -8.76 -9.10
CA SER A 146 9.72 -7.33 -8.83
C SER A 146 11.16 -6.91 -9.10
N GLU A 147 11.40 -6.24 -10.22
CA GLU A 147 12.74 -5.78 -10.57
C GLU A 147 13.26 -4.75 -9.55
N GLY A 148 14.57 -4.74 -9.34
CA GLY A 148 15.24 -3.86 -8.41
C GLY A 148 16.46 -3.21 -9.04
N PHE A 149 16.72 -1.97 -8.65
CA PHE A 149 17.82 -1.16 -9.12
C PHE A 149 18.83 -0.94 -8.00
N VAL A 150 20.10 -1.16 -8.29
CA VAL A 150 21.20 -0.83 -7.38
C VAL A 150 21.71 0.56 -7.74
N GLY A 151 21.94 1.43 -6.76
CA GLY A 151 22.55 2.74 -6.97
C GLY A 151 21.69 3.91 -6.53
N ASN A 152 21.34 4.81 -7.46
CA ASN A 152 20.71 6.09 -7.11
C ASN A 152 19.19 5.94 -6.82
N GLY A 153 18.85 5.67 -5.56
CA GLY A 153 17.47 5.58 -5.10
C GLY A 153 16.69 6.88 -5.26
N ALA A 154 17.34 8.04 -5.17
CA ALA A 154 16.68 9.34 -5.36
C ALA A 154 16.24 9.52 -6.82
N ALA A 155 17.03 9.07 -7.79
CA ALA A 155 16.66 9.12 -9.21
C ALA A 155 15.45 8.21 -9.49
N LEU A 156 15.44 6.98 -8.97
CA LEU A 156 14.29 6.09 -9.09
C LEU A 156 13.05 6.68 -8.42
N PHE A 157 13.18 7.25 -7.22
CA PHE A 157 12.07 7.89 -6.52
C PHE A 157 11.49 9.06 -7.30
N LYS A 158 12.35 9.88 -7.95
CA LYS A 158 11.92 10.96 -8.83
C LYS A 158 11.17 10.42 -10.05
N ALA A 159 11.69 9.39 -10.73
CA ALA A 159 11.01 8.76 -11.86
C ALA A 159 9.65 8.17 -11.45
N CYS A 160 9.56 7.49 -10.30
CA CYS A 160 8.28 7.03 -9.74
C CYS A 160 7.31 8.20 -9.50
N ALA A 161 7.84 9.37 -9.09
CA ALA A 161 7.03 10.56 -8.91
C ALA A 161 6.43 11.08 -10.22
N GLU A 162 7.21 11.11 -11.28
CA GLU A 162 6.78 11.54 -12.62
C GLU A 162 5.73 10.59 -13.21
N LEU A 163 5.85 9.29 -12.94
CA LEU A 163 4.90 8.25 -13.36
C LEU A 163 3.67 8.11 -12.43
N GLY A 164 3.52 8.94 -11.41
CA GLY A 164 2.38 8.87 -10.49
C GLY A 164 2.37 7.66 -9.55
N LEU A 165 3.48 6.94 -9.40
CA LEU A 165 3.59 5.76 -8.54
C LEU A 165 3.67 6.12 -7.06
N GLU A 166 3.33 5.18 -6.15
CA GLU A 166 3.27 5.40 -4.70
C GLU A 166 4.62 5.80 -4.07
N GLY A 167 5.71 5.31 -4.64
CA GLY A 167 7.07 5.51 -4.15
C GLY A 167 7.95 4.28 -4.35
N ILE A 168 8.94 4.10 -3.50
CA ILE A 168 9.89 2.99 -3.57
C ILE A 168 10.07 2.28 -2.24
N VAL A 169 10.54 1.03 -2.31
CA VAL A 169 11.07 0.27 -1.18
C VAL A 169 12.55 0.04 -1.42
N SER A 170 13.37 0.46 -0.45
CA SER A 170 14.82 0.25 -0.48
C SER A 170 15.16 -0.88 0.49
N LYS A 171 15.81 -1.92 0.01
CA LYS A 171 16.15 -3.13 0.78
C LYS A 171 17.66 -3.29 0.84
N HIS A 172 18.22 -3.55 2.03
CA HIS A 172 19.65 -3.77 2.18
C HIS A 172 20.05 -5.12 1.59
N ALA A 173 20.89 -5.10 0.59
CA ALA A 173 21.25 -6.23 -0.27
C ALA A 173 21.81 -7.46 0.48
N LEU A 174 22.60 -7.20 1.52
CA LEU A 174 23.30 -8.24 2.30
C LEU A 174 22.54 -8.65 3.58
N ALA A 175 21.31 -8.15 3.78
CA ALA A 175 20.57 -8.43 5.00
C ALA A 175 19.78 -9.75 4.91
N PRO A 176 19.71 -10.53 6.02
CA PRO A 176 18.78 -11.64 6.15
C PRO A 176 17.33 -11.15 6.25
N TYR A 177 16.38 -12.07 6.05
CA TYR A 177 14.97 -11.81 6.28
C TYR A 177 14.63 -11.88 7.76
N ARG A 178 13.96 -10.86 8.29
CA ARG A 178 13.55 -10.80 9.69
C ARG A 178 12.09 -10.35 9.80
N SER A 179 11.25 -11.18 10.39
CA SER A 179 9.84 -10.84 10.65
C SER A 179 9.71 -9.56 11.46
N GLY A 180 8.62 -8.84 11.24
CA GLY A 180 8.33 -7.58 11.91
C GLY A 180 9.02 -6.37 11.27
N ARG A 181 9.02 -5.24 11.98
CA ARG A 181 9.57 -3.99 11.44
C ARG A 181 11.09 -3.98 11.46
N SER A 182 11.68 -3.68 10.31
CA SER A 182 13.12 -3.70 10.10
C SER A 182 13.65 -2.37 9.57
N LYS A 183 14.89 -2.03 9.95
CA LYS A 183 15.66 -0.91 9.37
C LYS A 183 16.42 -1.32 8.10
N THR A 184 16.47 -2.61 7.77
CA THR A 184 17.08 -3.11 6.53
C THR A 184 16.13 -3.05 5.34
N TRP A 185 14.85 -2.77 5.58
CA TRP A 185 13.86 -2.42 4.58
C TRP A 185 13.30 -1.05 4.90
N LEU A 186 13.39 -0.13 3.95
CA LEU A 186 12.95 1.25 4.08
C LEU A 186 11.94 1.56 2.99
N LYS A 187 10.91 2.36 3.29
CA LYS A 187 9.96 2.82 2.30
C LYS A 187 9.94 4.34 2.23
N THR A 188 10.07 4.86 1.03
CA THR A 188 9.93 6.27 0.72
C THR A 188 8.66 6.46 -0.10
N LYS A 189 7.68 7.16 0.46
CA LYS A 189 6.38 7.40 -0.16
C LYS A 189 6.29 8.81 -0.69
N ARG A 190 5.59 8.96 -1.82
CA ARG A 190 5.28 10.26 -2.37
C ARG A 190 4.02 10.82 -1.71
N PHE A 191 4.19 11.97 -1.07
CA PHE A 191 3.09 12.75 -0.54
C PHE A 191 2.96 14.07 -1.31
N THR A 192 1.74 14.52 -1.48
CA THR A 192 1.43 15.86 -1.97
C THR A 192 0.59 16.59 -0.94
N GLU A 193 0.59 17.92 -0.98
CA GLU A 193 -0.33 18.75 -0.21
C GLU A 193 -1.32 19.37 -1.18
N SER A 194 -2.59 19.27 -0.84
CA SER A 194 -3.70 19.84 -1.62
C SER A 194 -4.72 20.46 -0.67
N THR A 195 -5.51 21.40 -1.18
CA THR A 195 -6.58 22.03 -0.44
C THR A 195 -7.90 21.31 -0.67
N PHE A 196 -8.63 21.07 0.40
CA PHE A 196 -9.95 20.45 0.40
C PHE A 196 -10.90 21.26 1.29
N VAL A 197 -12.20 21.12 1.05
CA VAL A 197 -13.20 21.64 1.97
C VAL A 197 -13.64 20.58 2.96
N VAL A 198 -13.79 20.97 4.22
CA VAL A 198 -14.32 20.12 5.28
C VAL A 198 -15.83 20.06 5.13
N VAL A 199 -16.38 18.86 5.12
CA VAL A 199 -17.82 18.59 5.06
C VAL A 199 -18.35 17.91 6.32
N GLY A 200 -17.47 17.58 7.24
CA GLY A 200 -17.81 17.01 8.54
C GLY A 200 -16.60 16.44 9.28
N THR A 201 -16.85 15.90 10.46
CA THR A 201 -15.85 15.18 11.26
C THR A 201 -16.41 13.88 11.78
N ASP A 202 -15.57 12.87 11.93
CA ASP A 202 -15.89 11.60 12.57
C ASP A 202 -14.70 11.07 13.38
N ARG A 203 -14.88 9.90 14.00
CA ARG A 203 -13.77 9.16 14.62
C ARG A 203 -13.50 7.86 13.86
N ASP A 204 -12.25 7.59 13.61
CA ASP A 204 -11.82 6.31 13.05
C ASP A 204 -12.18 5.16 14.00
N ARG A 205 -12.92 4.19 13.52
CA ARG A 205 -13.44 3.09 14.35
C ARG A 205 -12.38 2.17 14.93
N LYS A 206 -11.19 2.11 14.31
CA LYS A 206 -10.10 1.24 14.77
C LYS A 206 -9.18 1.93 15.77
N THR A 207 -8.89 3.20 15.52
CA THR A 207 -7.88 3.96 16.27
C THR A 207 -8.48 4.98 17.23
N GLY A 208 -9.76 5.32 17.08
CA GLY A 208 -10.41 6.41 17.81
C GLY A 208 -9.96 7.82 17.36
N ALA A 209 -9.04 7.92 16.38
CA ALA A 209 -8.50 9.17 15.91
C ALA A 209 -9.59 10.05 15.29
N LEU A 210 -9.60 11.35 15.62
CA LEU A 210 -10.49 12.33 15.03
C LEU A 210 -10.07 12.59 13.58
N ARG A 211 -11.04 12.57 12.65
CA ARG A 211 -10.80 12.80 11.23
C ARG A 211 -11.70 13.92 10.70
N ALA A 212 -11.20 14.65 9.72
CA ALA A 212 -11.98 15.53 8.87
C ALA A 212 -12.48 14.74 7.65
N LEU A 213 -13.76 14.82 7.36
CA LEU A 213 -14.36 14.34 6.11
C LEU A 213 -14.22 15.46 5.09
N LEU A 214 -13.69 15.16 3.93
CA LEU A 214 -13.20 16.12 2.96
C LEU A 214 -13.87 15.94 1.60
N ALA A 215 -14.05 17.04 0.89
CA ALA A 215 -14.56 17.06 -0.46
C ALA A 215 -13.73 17.99 -1.35
N HIS A 216 -13.70 17.69 -2.65
CA HIS A 216 -13.34 18.63 -3.68
C HIS A 216 -14.53 19.59 -3.90
N LYS A 217 -14.23 20.85 -4.13
CA LYS A 217 -15.20 21.86 -4.53
C LYS A 217 -14.74 22.45 -5.86
N ASP A 218 -15.50 22.21 -6.90
CA ASP A 218 -15.24 22.73 -8.25
C ASP A 218 -16.52 23.33 -8.86
N SER A 219 -16.46 23.70 -10.13
CA SER A 219 -17.61 24.23 -10.88
C SER A 219 -18.75 23.23 -11.05
N ALA A 220 -18.49 21.93 -10.96
CA ALA A 220 -19.51 20.87 -11.02
C ALA A 220 -20.17 20.60 -9.65
N GLY A 221 -19.61 21.16 -8.56
CA GLY A 221 -20.16 21.05 -7.22
C GLY A 221 -19.21 20.43 -6.20
N LEU A 222 -19.76 19.59 -5.29
CA LEU A 222 -19.02 18.92 -4.24
C LEU A 222 -18.89 17.41 -4.55
N SER A 223 -17.66 16.91 -4.60
CA SER A 223 -17.36 15.48 -4.69
C SER A 223 -16.58 15.01 -3.46
N TYR A 224 -17.03 13.92 -2.83
CA TYR A 224 -16.39 13.37 -1.64
C TYR A 224 -14.99 12.85 -1.97
N ALA A 225 -13.97 13.35 -1.27
CA ALA A 225 -12.58 13.01 -1.48
C ALA A 225 -12.04 11.94 -0.49
N GLY A 226 -12.69 11.80 0.69
CA GLY A 226 -12.23 10.88 1.71
C GLY A 226 -12.11 11.52 3.09
N ALA A 227 -11.34 10.87 3.98
CA ALA A 227 -11.11 11.35 5.34
C ALA A 227 -9.61 11.55 5.61
N ALA A 228 -9.27 12.58 6.39
CA ALA A 228 -7.90 12.86 6.84
C ALA A 228 -7.84 12.93 8.37
N ILE A 229 -6.78 12.36 8.96
CA ILE A 229 -6.53 12.49 10.40
C ILE A 229 -6.24 13.94 10.73
N ILE A 230 -6.87 14.46 11.78
CA ILE A 230 -6.61 15.80 12.30
C ILE A 230 -5.40 15.69 13.26
N ALA A 231 -4.21 15.93 12.69
CA ALA A 231 -2.94 15.90 13.43
C ALA A 231 -2.45 17.32 13.82
N LEU A 232 -3.38 18.25 13.91
CA LEU A 232 -3.11 19.60 14.45
C LEU A 232 -2.87 19.53 15.96
N ALA A 233 -2.05 20.41 16.49
CA ALA A 233 -1.73 20.50 17.91
C ALA A 233 -1.91 21.93 18.43
N GLY A 234 -2.04 22.08 19.75
CA GLY A 234 -2.15 23.37 20.40
C GLY A 234 -3.28 24.23 19.85
N GLN A 235 -3.01 25.52 19.69
CA GLN A 235 -3.96 26.54 19.27
C GLN A 235 -4.59 26.25 17.91
N GLU A 236 -3.81 25.78 16.90
CA GLU A 236 -4.35 25.42 15.57
C GLU A 236 -5.45 24.36 15.64
N ARG A 237 -5.29 23.39 16.57
CA ARG A 237 -6.30 22.35 16.78
C ARG A 237 -7.56 22.92 17.40
N GLU A 238 -7.41 23.79 18.39
CA GLU A 238 -8.55 24.45 19.06
C GLU A 238 -9.32 25.33 18.09
N GLU A 239 -8.63 26.16 17.31
CA GLU A 239 -9.23 26.99 16.27
C GLU A 239 -9.98 26.16 15.23
N PHE A 240 -9.37 25.09 14.73
CA PHE A 240 -10.02 24.18 13.78
C PHE A 240 -11.31 23.58 14.35
N LEU A 241 -11.26 23.08 15.59
CA LEU A 241 -12.42 22.43 16.23
C LEU A 241 -13.53 23.43 16.54
N ALA A 242 -13.17 24.63 17.03
CA ALA A 242 -14.13 25.72 17.27
C ALA A 242 -14.83 26.16 15.98
N GLU A 243 -14.09 26.26 14.88
CA GLU A 243 -14.67 26.63 13.60
C GLU A 243 -15.59 25.53 13.04
N VAL A 244 -15.22 24.26 13.16
CA VAL A 244 -16.10 23.14 12.81
C VAL A 244 -17.36 23.17 13.66
N GLU A 245 -17.26 23.39 14.96
CA GLU A 245 -18.41 23.45 15.87
C GLU A 245 -19.33 24.63 15.55
N ARG A 246 -18.77 25.80 15.28
CA ARG A 246 -19.51 26.99 14.85
C ARG A 246 -20.29 26.76 13.57
N LEU A 247 -19.72 25.97 12.64
CA LEU A 247 -20.34 25.62 11.36
C LEU A 247 -21.28 24.42 11.45
N THR A 248 -21.23 23.64 12.52
CA THR A 248 -22.09 22.47 12.73
C THR A 248 -23.53 22.95 12.95
N ALA A 249 -24.25 23.06 11.88
CA ALA A 249 -25.68 23.24 11.87
C ALA A 249 -26.32 22.01 11.23
N SER A 250 -27.60 21.90 11.13
CA SER A 250 -28.39 20.79 10.57
C SER A 250 -28.16 20.50 9.08
N TRP A 251 -26.90 20.67 8.60
CA TRP A 251 -26.53 20.48 7.22
C TRP A 251 -25.95 19.08 6.99
N ASN A 252 -26.43 18.40 5.96
CA ASN A 252 -25.95 17.08 5.57
C ASN A 252 -25.80 17.03 4.04
N ALA A 253 -24.55 17.12 3.54
CA ALA A 253 -24.26 17.11 2.12
C ALA A 253 -24.36 15.72 1.49
N PHE A 254 -24.09 14.68 2.28
CA PHE A 254 -23.96 13.32 1.78
C PHE A 254 -24.84 12.37 2.61
N LYS A 255 -26.02 12.02 2.09
CA LYS A 255 -26.90 11.02 2.69
C LYS A 255 -26.24 9.63 2.53
N SER A 256 -25.53 9.17 3.53
CA SER A 256 -24.97 7.82 3.58
C SER A 256 -25.37 7.14 4.89
N SER A 257 -26.04 6.02 4.79
CA SER A 257 -26.42 5.18 5.94
C SER A 257 -25.20 4.55 6.68
N ARG A 258 -24.01 4.66 6.11
CA ARG A 258 -22.76 4.11 6.71
C ARG A 258 -22.05 5.07 7.67
N LEU A 259 -22.53 6.31 7.80
CA LEU A 259 -21.87 7.40 8.53
C LEU A 259 -22.74 7.91 9.68
N SER A 260 -23.21 7.03 10.56
CA SER A 260 -24.16 7.32 11.63
C SER A 260 -23.62 8.23 12.76
N GLU A 261 -22.33 8.49 12.83
CA GLU A 261 -21.69 9.29 13.90
C GLU A 261 -20.95 10.52 13.35
N VAL A 262 -21.34 11.02 12.18
CA VAL A 262 -20.69 12.17 11.57
C VAL A 262 -21.32 13.47 12.07
N ARG A 263 -20.46 14.40 12.49
CA ARG A 263 -20.85 15.81 12.68
C ARG A 263 -20.65 16.54 11.37
N TRP A 264 -21.72 16.75 10.66
CA TRP A 264 -21.69 17.43 9.36
C TRP A 264 -21.57 18.94 9.50
N CYS A 265 -20.84 19.57 8.60
CA CYS A 265 -20.76 21.04 8.48
C CYS A 265 -20.78 21.49 7.01
N PRO A 266 -21.28 22.71 6.73
CA PRO A 266 -21.26 23.25 5.37
C PRO A 266 -19.82 23.44 4.87
N PRO A 267 -19.57 23.33 3.54
CA PRO A 267 -18.23 23.36 2.94
C PRO A 267 -17.65 24.78 2.89
N LYS A 268 -17.55 25.42 4.05
CA LYS A 268 -17.02 26.76 4.23
C LYS A 268 -15.60 26.80 4.79
N LEU A 269 -15.13 25.66 5.35
CA LEU A 269 -13.81 25.56 5.94
C LEU A 269 -12.86 24.83 4.98
N ALA A 270 -11.83 25.51 4.52
CA ALA A 270 -10.79 24.94 3.68
C ALA A 270 -9.59 24.53 4.52
N VAL A 271 -8.98 23.39 4.19
CA VAL A 271 -7.80 22.83 4.89
C VAL A 271 -6.74 22.36 3.91
N ARG A 272 -5.48 22.53 4.31
CA ARG A 272 -4.35 21.91 3.64
C ARG A 272 -4.18 20.48 4.16
N VAL A 273 -4.08 19.54 3.24
CA VAL A 273 -4.01 18.12 3.56
C VAL A 273 -2.81 17.50 2.86
N LYS A 274 -1.93 16.89 3.65
CA LYS A 274 -0.88 16.02 3.13
C LYS A 274 -1.46 14.63 2.91
N HIS A 275 -1.41 14.12 1.69
CA HIS A 275 -1.95 12.81 1.33
C HIS A 275 -1.07 12.06 0.33
N LEU A 276 -1.31 10.75 0.20
CA LEU A 276 -0.61 9.94 -0.78
C LEU A 276 -1.03 10.39 -2.19
N THR A 277 -0.05 10.53 -3.07
CA THR A 277 -0.30 10.93 -4.47
C THR A 277 -0.86 9.75 -5.28
N GLY A 278 -1.69 10.04 -6.31
CA GLY A 278 -2.14 9.04 -7.29
C GLY A 278 -3.37 8.22 -6.88
N SER A 279 -4.00 8.46 -5.74
CA SER A 279 -5.25 7.82 -5.35
C SER A 279 -6.45 8.73 -5.66
N LYS A 280 -7.54 8.17 -6.21
CA LYS A 280 -8.81 8.90 -6.40
C LYS A 280 -9.44 9.31 -5.07
N THR A 281 -9.30 8.46 -4.05
CA THR A 281 -9.73 8.73 -2.69
C THR A 281 -8.52 9.00 -1.79
N LEU A 282 -8.69 9.90 -0.80
CA LEU A 282 -7.63 10.26 0.13
C LEU A 282 -7.12 9.06 0.93
N ARG A 283 -5.82 8.79 0.82
CA ARG A 283 -5.13 7.73 1.56
C ARG A 283 -3.95 8.28 2.34
N HIS A 284 -3.74 7.78 3.56
CA HIS A 284 -2.72 8.28 4.49
C HIS A 284 -2.79 9.79 4.69
N ALA A 285 -4.00 10.33 4.63
CA ALA A 285 -4.24 11.76 4.64
C ALA A 285 -4.18 12.35 6.05
N THR A 286 -3.59 13.53 6.14
CA THR A 286 -3.40 14.26 7.40
C THR A 286 -3.64 15.74 7.17
N VAL A 287 -4.50 16.36 7.99
CA VAL A 287 -4.71 17.80 8.00
C VAL A 287 -3.47 18.50 8.53
N LYS A 288 -2.97 19.51 7.81
CA LYS A 288 -1.73 20.25 8.09
C LYS A 288 -1.97 21.68 8.55
N GLY A 289 -3.17 22.19 8.40
CA GLY A 289 -3.55 23.54 8.80
C GLY A 289 -4.81 24.00 8.07
N LEU A 290 -5.34 25.14 8.51
CA LEU A 290 -6.36 25.85 7.76
C LEU A 290 -5.74 26.38 6.46
N ALA A 291 -6.52 26.42 5.40
CA ALA A 291 -6.16 27.09 4.16
C ALA A 291 -6.87 28.46 4.11
N GLU A 292 -6.19 29.46 3.58
CA GLU A 292 -6.82 30.74 3.28
C GLU A 292 -7.94 30.52 2.27
N GLN A 293 -9.09 31.13 2.52
CA GLN A 293 -10.21 31.11 1.57
C GLN A 293 -9.84 32.06 0.41
N SER A 294 -9.65 31.48 -0.77
CA SER A 294 -9.52 32.25 -2.02
C SER A 294 -10.88 32.71 -2.50
#